data_367b57de34dcf41e1ef005adacc4005b
#
_entry.id   367b57de34dcf41e1ef005adacc4005b
#
_cell.length_a   1.000
_cell.length_b   1.000
_cell.length_c   1.000
_cell.angle_alpha   90.00
_cell.angle_beta   90.00
_cell.angle_gamma   90.00
#
_symmetry.space_group_name_H-M   'P 1'
#
loop_
_entity.id
_entity.type
_entity.pdbx_description
1 polymer ?
#
loop_
_entity_poly.entity_id
_entity_poly.type
_entity_poly.pdbx_seq_one_letter_code
_entity_poly.pdbx_strand_id
1 'polypeptide(L)'
;LVVAAAYIAAAGRLSEAVKPLLLHNAADSQTGAIGDVEITLIDDHKTVTTYEMKDKAVTVEDIDIAVEKLAISNKRPDNYLFVTTALIDVKVSQYAKSLYKSTGGIEFAILDCLQFLRHFLHLFHRLRVDFLAIYQELVLDEPESAVNQPLKEAFLTLRRQSEYDANR
;
A
#
# COMPACT_ATOMS: atom_id res chain seq x y z
N LEU A 1 -0.20 -5.44 -2.42
CA LEU A 1 -1.41 -5.76 -3.20
C LEU A 1 -2.69 -5.17 -2.59
N VAL A 2 -2.94 -5.29 -1.25
CA VAL A 2 -4.18 -4.79 -0.59
C VAL A 2 -4.42 -3.30 -0.86
N VAL A 3 -3.41 -2.45 -0.66
CA VAL A 3 -3.51 -1.00 -0.89
C VAL A 3 -3.75 -0.70 -2.37
N ALA A 4 -3.02 -1.36 -3.26
CA ALA A 4 -3.21 -1.18 -4.70
C ALA A 4 -4.63 -1.55 -5.14
N ALA A 5 -5.14 -2.71 -4.70
CA ALA A 5 -6.52 -3.14 -5.00
C ALA A 5 -7.56 -2.13 -4.49
N ALA A 6 -7.35 -1.58 -3.28
CA ALA A 6 -8.25 -0.59 -2.71
C ALA A 6 -8.32 0.69 -3.57
N TYR A 7 -7.17 1.22 -3.97
CA TYR A 7 -7.13 2.40 -4.83
C TYR A 7 -7.66 2.15 -6.23
N ILE A 8 -7.31 1.01 -6.85
CA ILE A 8 -7.85 0.65 -8.17
C ILE A 8 -9.38 0.55 -8.13
N ALA A 9 -9.94 -0.10 -7.10
CA ALA A 9 -11.39 -0.20 -6.92
C ALA A 9 -12.06 1.16 -6.70
N ALA A 10 -11.39 2.09 -6.03
CA ALA A 10 -11.93 3.41 -5.68
C ALA A 10 -11.50 4.54 -6.63
N ALA A 11 -10.69 4.28 -7.65
CA ALA A 11 -10.09 5.29 -8.53
C ALA A 11 -11.11 6.31 -9.06
N GLY A 12 -12.24 5.84 -9.58
CA GLY A 12 -13.31 6.71 -10.09
C GLY A 12 -14.04 7.54 -9.01
N ARG A 13 -13.80 7.26 -7.72
CA ARG A 13 -14.36 8.01 -6.58
C ARG A 13 -13.37 8.99 -5.97
N LEU A 14 -12.08 8.65 -6.02
CA LEU A 14 -11.02 9.43 -5.41
C LEU A 14 -10.37 10.43 -6.37
N SER A 15 -10.60 10.27 -7.68
CA SER A 15 -9.85 10.98 -8.74
C SER A 15 -8.33 10.75 -8.63
N GLU A 16 -7.97 9.56 -8.15
CA GLU A 16 -6.59 9.11 -7.93
C GLU A 16 -6.33 7.83 -8.73
N ALA A 17 -5.09 7.63 -9.11
CA ALA A 17 -4.65 6.46 -9.87
C ALA A 17 -3.42 5.84 -9.21
N VAL A 18 -3.35 4.51 -9.27
CA VAL A 18 -2.15 3.74 -8.89
C VAL A 18 -1.21 3.75 -10.08
N LYS A 19 0.05 4.12 -9.88
CA LYS A 19 1.08 3.88 -10.88
C LYS A 19 1.26 2.39 -11.12
N PRO A 20 1.70 1.96 -12.31
CA PRO A 20 1.96 0.55 -12.57
C PRO A 20 2.81 -0.06 -11.45
N LEU A 21 2.32 -1.16 -10.89
CA LEU A 21 3.04 -1.90 -9.87
C LEU A 21 4.32 -2.46 -10.51
N LEU A 22 5.44 -2.23 -9.86
CA LEU A 22 6.72 -2.76 -10.31
C LEU A 22 6.88 -4.17 -9.76
N LEU A 23 7.57 -5.03 -10.53
CA LEU A 23 7.89 -6.37 -10.07
C LEU A 23 8.70 -6.29 -8.77
N HIS A 24 8.29 -7.03 -7.75
CA HIS A 24 8.91 -7.04 -6.42
C HIS A 24 10.43 -7.31 -6.41
N ASN A 25 10.99 -7.81 -7.51
CA ASN A 25 12.41 -8.10 -7.66
C ASN A 25 13.22 -6.99 -8.35
N ALA A 26 12.58 -5.90 -8.76
CA ALA A 26 13.30 -4.78 -9.36
C ALA A 26 13.86 -3.87 -8.25
N ALA A 27 15.18 -3.65 -8.25
CA ALA A 27 15.78 -2.76 -7.27
C ALA A 27 15.26 -1.32 -7.46
N ASP A 28 14.88 -0.65 -6.37
CA ASP A 28 14.35 0.73 -6.35
C ASP A 28 15.23 1.71 -7.16
N SER A 29 16.54 1.52 -7.14
CA SER A 29 17.50 2.32 -7.89
C SER A 29 17.35 2.23 -9.42
N GLN A 30 16.75 1.14 -9.92
CA GLN A 30 16.55 0.92 -11.38
C GLN A 30 15.17 1.45 -11.83
N THR A 31 14.21 1.50 -10.93
CA THR A 31 12.81 1.87 -11.24
C THR A 31 12.50 3.34 -10.95
N GLY A 32 13.33 3.99 -10.11
CA GLY A 32 13.07 5.33 -9.61
C GLY A 32 11.82 5.42 -8.71
N ALA A 33 11.30 4.27 -8.26
CA ALA A 33 10.21 4.23 -7.28
C ALA A 33 10.72 4.66 -5.90
N ILE A 34 9.86 5.35 -5.16
CA ILE A 34 10.14 5.78 -3.78
C ILE A 34 9.47 4.89 -2.75
N GLY A 35 8.59 3.99 -3.17
CA GLY A 35 7.93 2.99 -2.35
C GLY A 35 7.22 1.94 -3.20
N ASP A 36 6.53 0.99 -2.54
CA ASP A 36 5.90 -0.17 -3.19
C ASP A 36 4.65 0.19 -4.00
N VAL A 37 3.92 1.22 -3.57
CA VAL A 37 2.72 1.73 -4.25
C VAL A 37 2.76 3.24 -4.29
N GLU A 38 2.78 3.81 -5.49
CA GLU A 38 2.73 5.26 -5.72
C GLU A 38 1.36 5.65 -6.27
N ILE A 39 0.73 6.65 -5.65
CA ILE A 39 -0.56 7.22 -6.05
C ILE A 39 -0.34 8.58 -6.69
N THR A 40 -1.04 8.82 -7.79
CA THR A 40 -1.10 10.11 -8.49
C THR A 40 -2.54 10.59 -8.58
N LEU A 41 -2.76 11.85 -8.90
CA LEU A 41 -4.06 12.30 -9.40
C LEU A 41 -4.24 11.78 -10.82
N ILE A 42 -5.50 11.59 -11.26
CA ILE A 42 -5.80 11.04 -12.61
C ILE A 42 -5.19 11.92 -13.72
N ASP A 43 -5.23 13.24 -13.56
CA ASP A 43 -4.77 14.21 -14.55
C ASP A 43 -3.38 14.77 -14.24
N ASP A 44 -2.68 14.24 -13.24
CA ASP A 44 -1.34 14.67 -12.83
C ASP A 44 -0.46 13.45 -12.54
N HIS A 45 0.68 13.35 -13.22
CA HIS A 45 1.64 12.27 -13.02
C HIS A 45 2.51 12.43 -11.78
N LYS A 46 2.35 13.53 -11.04
CA LYS A 46 3.08 13.74 -9.79
C LYS A 46 2.58 12.78 -8.72
N THR A 47 3.49 12.06 -8.08
CA THR A 47 3.15 11.23 -6.93
C THR A 47 2.67 12.10 -5.76
N VAL A 48 1.46 11.86 -5.29
CA VAL A 48 0.88 12.57 -4.14
C VAL A 48 0.94 11.75 -2.85
N THR A 49 0.86 10.42 -2.97
CA THR A 49 0.98 9.52 -1.82
C THR A 49 1.85 8.32 -2.19
N THR A 50 2.72 7.94 -1.28
CA THR A 50 3.56 6.75 -1.39
C THR A 50 3.29 5.80 -0.24
N TYR A 51 3.17 4.53 -0.54
CA TYR A 51 3.03 3.46 0.43
C TYR A 51 4.25 2.54 0.40
N GLU A 52 4.76 2.22 1.58
CA GLU A 52 5.82 1.22 1.81
C GLU A 52 5.24 0.09 2.66
N MET A 53 5.31 -1.16 2.18
CA MET A 53 4.75 -2.32 2.86
C MET A 53 5.81 -2.99 3.71
N LYS A 54 5.48 -3.29 4.97
CA LYS A 54 6.37 -4.00 5.89
C LYS A 54 5.64 -5.20 6.49
N ASP A 55 6.23 -6.37 6.39
CA ASP A 55 5.77 -7.61 7.03
C ASP A 55 6.18 -7.69 8.52
N LYS A 56 7.01 -6.74 8.98
CA LYS A 56 7.55 -6.58 10.33
C LYS A 56 7.25 -5.20 10.88
N ALA A 57 7.55 -5.01 12.17
CA ALA A 57 7.44 -3.70 12.79
C ALA A 57 8.31 -2.66 12.07
N VAL A 58 7.75 -1.50 11.82
CA VAL A 58 8.47 -0.35 11.25
C VAL A 58 9.42 0.20 12.29
N THR A 59 10.64 0.49 11.89
CA THR A 59 11.71 1.05 12.74
C THR A 59 12.01 2.50 12.37
N VAL A 60 12.75 3.20 13.22
CA VAL A 60 13.29 4.53 12.90
C VAL A 60 14.19 4.46 11.66
N GLU A 61 15.01 3.40 11.55
CA GLU A 61 15.90 3.20 10.40
C GLU A 61 15.12 3.03 9.08
N ASP A 62 13.98 2.33 9.08
CA ASP A 62 13.12 2.24 7.89
C ASP A 62 12.63 3.62 7.44
N ILE A 63 12.31 4.50 8.41
CA ILE A 63 11.86 5.86 8.13
C ILE A 63 13.01 6.72 7.59
N ASP A 64 14.20 6.62 8.19
CA ASP A 64 15.38 7.37 7.75
C ASP A 64 15.78 6.98 6.32
N ILE A 65 15.73 5.68 5.98
CA ILE A 65 15.95 5.20 4.61
C ILE A 65 14.94 5.81 3.63
N ALA A 66 13.67 5.92 4.03
CA ALA A 66 12.65 6.55 3.18
C ALA A 66 12.92 8.05 2.97
N VAL A 67 13.35 8.77 4.00
CA VAL A 67 13.76 10.18 3.91
C VAL A 67 14.94 10.34 2.94
N GLU A 68 15.94 9.47 3.02
CA GLU A 68 17.09 9.47 2.11
C GLU A 68 16.68 9.19 0.66
N LYS A 69 15.81 8.19 0.42
CA LYS A 69 15.25 7.90 -0.91
C LYS A 69 14.55 9.13 -1.51
N LEU A 70 13.75 9.83 -0.71
CA LEU A 70 13.06 11.05 -1.15
C LEU A 70 14.04 12.16 -1.50
N ALA A 71 15.10 12.35 -0.72
CA ALA A 71 16.12 13.35 -0.97
C ALA A 71 16.88 13.08 -2.29
N ILE A 72 17.18 11.80 -2.58
CA ILE A 72 17.90 11.40 -3.81
C ILE A 72 16.99 11.49 -5.04
N SER A 73 15.73 11.05 -4.94
CA SER A 73 14.80 10.97 -6.08
C SER A 73 14.27 12.33 -6.53
N ASN A 74 14.44 13.38 -5.75
CA ASN A 74 13.82 14.69 -5.94
C ASN A 74 12.29 14.66 -6.08
N LYS A 75 11.64 13.56 -5.62
CA LYS A 75 10.19 13.44 -5.52
C LYS A 75 9.72 13.98 -4.18
N ARG A 76 8.57 14.65 -4.17
CA ARG A 76 7.98 15.23 -2.96
C ARG A 76 6.50 14.87 -2.94
N PRO A 77 6.15 13.66 -2.47
CA PRO A 77 4.76 13.32 -2.21
C PRO A 77 4.24 14.15 -1.02
N ASP A 78 2.94 14.30 -0.93
CA ASP A 78 2.32 14.93 0.24
C ASP A 78 2.35 13.96 1.44
N ASN A 79 2.23 12.65 1.17
CA ASN A 79 2.19 11.59 2.18
C ASN A 79 3.17 10.46 1.88
N TYR A 80 3.87 9.99 2.90
CA TYR A 80 4.64 8.75 2.89
C TYR A 80 4.16 7.82 3.99
N LEU A 81 3.49 6.73 3.63
CA LEU A 81 2.75 5.88 4.54
C LEU A 81 3.35 4.48 4.61
N PHE A 82 3.80 4.08 5.79
CA PHE A 82 4.16 2.70 6.05
C PHE A 82 2.92 1.90 6.40
N VAL A 83 2.77 0.72 5.83
CA VAL A 83 1.67 -0.21 6.18
C VAL A 83 2.28 -1.50 6.69
N THR A 84 1.90 -1.90 7.90
CA THR A 84 2.44 -3.10 8.55
C THR A 84 1.34 -3.98 9.14
N THR A 85 1.62 -5.28 9.28
CA THR A 85 0.79 -6.23 10.05
C THR A 85 1.29 -6.42 11.48
N ALA A 86 2.44 -5.85 11.81
CA ALA A 86 3.04 -5.92 13.15
C ALA A 86 2.54 -4.77 14.05
N LEU A 87 2.86 -4.88 15.35
CA LEU A 87 2.53 -3.82 16.31
C LEU A 87 3.29 -2.53 15.99
N ILE A 88 2.59 -1.41 16.06
CA ILE A 88 3.14 -0.08 15.83
C ILE A 88 3.68 0.48 17.14
N ASP A 89 4.99 0.74 17.19
CA ASP A 89 5.61 1.40 18.32
C ASP A 89 5.23 2.90 18.35
N VAL A 90 4.74 3.34 19.50
CA VAL A 90 4.30 4.73 19.72
C VAL A 90 5.45 5.73 19.51
N LYS A 91 6.69 5.40 19.94
CA LYS A 91 7.85 6.27 19.77
C LYS A 91 8.23 6.41 18.30
N VAL A 92 8.18 5.30 17.55
CA VAL A 92 8.46 5.31 16.09
C VAL A 92 7.38 6.11 15.36
N SER A 93 6.10 5.96 15.75
CA SER A 93 5.02 6.79 15.19
C SER A 93 5.18 8.27 15.50
N GLN A 94 5.64 8.62 16.71
CA GLN A 94 5.94 10.01 17.08
C GLN A 94 7.13 10.57 16.29
N TYR A 95 8.16 9.76 16.09
CA TYR A 95 9.29 10.12 15.24
C TYR A 95 8.84 10.44 13.81
N ALA A 96 8.08 9.54 13.18
CA ALA A 96 7.52 9.75 11.85
C ALA A 96 6.80 11.11 11.75
N LYS A 97 5.88 11.41 12.67
CA LYS A 97 5.16 12.69 12.71
C LYS A 97 6.06 13.90 12.90
N SER A 98 7.17 13.77 13.60
CA SER A 98 8.09 14.89 13.86
C SER A 98 8.81 15.38 12.60
N LEU A 99 8.88 14.55 11.55
CA LEU A 99 9.62 14.85 10.31
C LEU A 99 8.92 15.84 9.39
N TYR A 100 7.66 16.15 9.60
CA TYR A 100 6.86 17.02 8.72
C TYR A 100 7.56 18.33 8.36
N LYS A 101 8.11 19.02 9.37
CA LYS A 101 8.79 20.31 9.14
C LYS A 101 10.14 20.15 8.46
N SER A 102 10.93 19.15 8.86
CA SER A 102 12.27 18.91 8.32
C SER A 102 12.27 18.41 6.88
N THR A 103 11.20 17.74 6.46
CA THR A 103 11.02 17.22 5.10
C THR A 103 10.31 18.20 4.15
N GLY A 104 9.99 19.40 4.64
CA GLY A 104 9.32 20.41 3.83
C GLY A 104 7.82 20.14 3.59
N GLY A 105 7.16 19.48 4.55
CA GLY A 105 5.71 19.27 4.54
C GLY A 105 5.26 17.88 4.11
N ILE A 106 6.14 16.90 4.07
CA ILE A 106 5.75 15.50 3.80
C ILE A 106 5.22 14.89 5.11
N GLU A 107 4.01 14.37 5.09
CA GLU A 107 3.44 13.64 6.22
C GLU A 107 3.90 12.20 6.22
N PHE A 108 4.60 11.78 7.28
CA PHE A 108 4.96 10.39 7.53
C PHE A 108 4.01 9.76 8.54
N ALA A 109 3.41 8.63 8.19
CA ALA A 109 2.54 7.88 9.10
C ALA A 109 2.75 6.37 8.98
N ILE A 110 2.38 5.65 10.05
CA ILE A 110 2.42 4.19 10.10
C ILE A 110 1.00 3.70 10.31
N LEU A 111 0.52 2.83 9.43
CA LEU A 111 -0.83 2.30 9.44
C LEU A 111 -0.82 0.78 9.70
N ASP A 112 -1.75 0.32 10.49
CA ASP A 112 -2.06 -1.10 10.60
C ASP A 112 -2.83 -1.56 9.35
N CYS A 113 -2.35 -2.62 8.70
CA CYS A 113 -2.91 -3.13 7.44
C CYS A 113 -4.38 -3.57 7.58
N LEU A 114 -4.74 -4.24 8.68
CA LEU A 114 -6.11 -4.70 8.89
C LEU A 114 -7.05 -3.54 9.19
N GLN A 115 -6.59 -2.54 9.95
CA GLN A 115 -7.38 -1.35 10.23
C GLN A 115 -7.58 -0.51 8.96
N PHE A 116 -6.53 -0.35 8.13
CA PHE A 116 -6.65 0.27 6.81
C PHE A 116 -7.73 -0.42 5.97
N LEU A 117 -7.64 -1.75 5.83
CA LEU A 117 -8.59 -2.53 5.04
C LEU A 117 -10.03 -2.42 5.59
N ARG A 118 -10.21 -2.53 6.90
CA ARG A 118 -11.52 -2.37 7.55
C ARG A 118 -12.10 -0.98 7.28
N HIS A 119 -11.29 0.07 7.44
CA HIS A 119 -11.73 1.44 7.17
C HIS A 119 -12.15 1.61 5.72
N PHE A 120 -11.32 1.15 4.77
CA PHE A 120 -11.64 1.17 3.34
C PHE A 120 -12.97 0.47 3.04
N LEU A 121 -13.16 -0.76 3.53
CA LEU A 121 -14.37 -1.56 3.28
C LEU A 121 -15.62 -0.99 3.96
N HIS A 122 -15.48 -0.17 5.00
CA HIS A 122 -16.58 0.58 5.57
C HIS A 122 -16.91 1.85 4.77
N LEU A 123 -15.91 2.62 4.42
CA LEU A 123 -16.06 3.86 3.66
C LEU A 123 -16.61 3.59 2.25
N PHE A 124 -16.10 2.57 1.59
CA PHE A 124 -16.46 2.17 0.23
C PHE A 124 -17.25 0.85 0.23
N HIS A 125 -18.26 0.71 1.09
CA HIS A 125 -19.00 -0.55 1.25
C HIS A 125 -19.63 -1.09 -0.05
N ARG A 126 -19.92 -0.23 -1.04
CA ARG A 126 -20.42 -0.63 -2.35
C ARG A 126 -19.37 -1.17 -3.30
N LEU A 127 -18.08 -0.96 -2.99
CA LEU A 127 -16.96 -1.44 -3.81
C LEU A 127 -16.32 -2.73 -3.27
N ARG A 128 -16.92 -3.38 -2.28
CA ARG A 128 -16.35 -4.60 -1.67
C ARG A 128 -16.16 -5.72 -2.67
N VAL A 129 -17.10 -5.90 -3.58
CA VAL A 129 -17.04 -6.94 -4.63
C VAL A 129 -15.96 -6.59 -5.64
N ASP A 130 -15.91 -5.34 -6.10
CA ASP A 130 -14.88 -4.87 -7.04
C ASP A 130 -13.50 -4.98 -6.42
N PHE A 131 -13.35 -4.56 -5.16
CA PHE A 131 -12.09 -4.72 -4.41
C PHE A 131 -11.63 -6.18 -4.36
N LEU A 132 -12.52 -7.11 -4.02
CA LEU A 132 -12.18 -8.54 -3.95
C LEU A 132 -11.81 -9.12 -5.31
N ALA A 133 -12.49 -8.70 -6.39
CA ALA A 133 -12.17 -9.14 -7.74
C ALA A 133 -10.77 -8.65 -8.16
N ILE A 134 -10.51 -7.35 -7.99
CA ILE A 134 -9.21 -6.75 -8.30
C ILE A 134 -8.09 -7.36 -7.45
N TYR A 135 -8.34 -7.54 -6.15
CA TYR A 135 -7.35 -8.14 -5.26
C TYR A 135 -7.01 -9.58 -5.67
N GLN A 136 -8.03 -10.36 -6.10
CA GLN A 136 -7.80 -11.70 -6.64
C GLN A 136 -6.94 -11.66 -7.90
N GLU A 137 -7.26 -10.79 -8.85
CA GLU A 137 -6.47 -10.65 -10.08
C GLU A 137 -5.01 -10.34 -9.74
N LEU A 138 -4.76 -9.33 -8.90
CA LEU A 138 -3.40 -8.98 -8.48
C LEU A 138 -2.67 -10.15 -7.80
N VAL A 139 -3.35 -10.92 -6.92
CA VAL A 139 -2.74 -12.09 -6.26
C VAL A 139 -2.40 -13.19 -7.26
N LEU A 140 -3.27 -13.45 -8.25
CA LEU A 140 -3.06 -14.51 -9.23
C LEU A 140 -2.00 -14.14 -10.27
N ASP A 141 -1.89 -12.88 -10.62
CA ASP A 141 -0.90 -12.36 -11.58
C ASP A 141 0.51 -12.28 -11.00
N GLU A 142 0.66 -12.26 -9.65
CA GLU A 142 1.97 -12.26 -9.03
C GLU A 142 2.81 -13.49 -9.44
N PRO A 143 4.11 -13.30 -9.72
CA PRO A 143 4.99 -14.42 -10.01
C PRO A 143 5.12 -15.36 -8.80
N GLU A 144 5.41 -16.63 -9.04
CA GLU A 144 5.53 -17.65 -7.99
C GLU A 144 6.60 -17.31 -6.94
N SER A 145 7.61 -16.53 -7.31
CA SER A 145 8.64 -16.01 -6.40
C SER A 145 8.11 -15.01 -5.37
N ALA A 146 7.00 -14.31 -5.68
CA ALA A 146 6.36 -13.35 -4.79
C ALA A 146 5.15 -13.94 -4.06
N VAL A 147 4.28 -14.64 -4.79
CA VAL A 147 3.11 -15.34 -4.24
C VAL A 147 3.09 -16.77 -4.80
N ASN A 148 3.54 -17.72 -3.98
CA ASN A 148 3.63 -19.12 -4.40
C ASN A 148 2.26 -19.78 -4.60
N GLN A 149 2.23 -20.88 -5.36
CA GLN A 149 1.01 -21.59 -5.70
C GLN A 149 0.17 -22.01 -4.48
N PRO A 150 0.73 -22.59 -3.40
CA PRO A 150 -0.04 -22.93 -2.21
C PRO A 150 -0.77 -21.72 -1.59
N LEU A 151 -0.16 -20.52 -1.60
CA LEU A 151 -0.78 -19.33 -1.06
C LEU A 151 -1.94 -18.84 -1.96
N LYS A 152 -1.80 -18.91 -3.29
CA LYS A 152 -2.88 -18.63 -4.24
C LYS A 152 -4.07 -19.57 -4.02
N GLU A 153 -3.82 -20.85 -3.84
CA GLU A 153 -4.86 -21.86 -3.58
C GLU A 153 -5.55 -21.64 -2.24
N ALA A 154 -4.79 -21.34 -1.19
CA ALA A 154 -5.34 -21.00 0.13
C ALA A 154 -6.25 -19.76 0.06
N PHE A 155 -5.82 -18.72 -0.65
CA PHE A 155 -6.64 -17.51 -0.87
C PHE A 155 -7.96 -17.85 -1.58
N LEU A 156 -7.92 -18.60 -2.69
CA LEU A 156 -9.12 -19.01 -3.43
C LEU A 156 -10.07 -19.85 -2.58
N THR A 157 -9.53 -20.72 -1.73
CA THR A 157 -10.32 -21.54 -0.80
C THR A 157 -11.04 -20.67 0.23
N LEU A 158 -10.34 -19.74 0.87
CA LEU A 158 -10.93 -18.81 1.83
C LEU A 158 -12.00 -17.92 1.19
N ARG A 159 -11.77 -17.45 -0.03
CA ARG A 159 -12.76 -16.67 -0.78
C ARG A 159 -14.04 -17.45 -1.01
N ARG A 160 -13.95 -18.70 -1.49
CA ARG A 160 -15.12 -19.57 -1.71
C ARG A 160 -15.89 -19.85 -0.41
N GLN A 161 -15.19 -20.07 0.69
CA GLN A 161 -15.80 -20.25 2.00
C GLN A 161 -16.58 -19.01 2.44
N SER A 162 -16.01 -17.82 2.31
CA SER A 162 -16.67 -16.56 2.68
C SER A 162 -17.92 -16.28 1.82
N GLU A 163 -17.90 -16.62 0.53
CA GLU A 163 -19.04 -16.49 -0.38
C GLU A 163 -20.17 -17.47 0.01
N TYR A 164 -19.81 -18.68 0.42
CA TYR A 164 -20.78 -19.69 0.87
C TYR A 164 -21.45 -19.28 2.18
N ASP A 165 -20.70 -18.77 3.15
CA ASP A 165 -21.20 -18.32 4.44
C ASP A 165 -22.09 -17.08 4.33
N ALA A 166 -21.81 -16.19 3.36
CA ALA A 166 -22.61 -15.00 3.11
C ALA A 166 -23.98 -15.29 2.49
N ASN A 167 -24.17 -16.49 1.90
CA ASN A 167 -25.43 -16.92 1.26
C ASN A 167 -26.31 -17.80 2.17
N ARG A 168 -25.92 -18.00 3.43
CA ARG A 168 -26.69 -18.66 4.47
C ARG A 168 -27.40 -17.69 5.38
#